data_b5301604fa9cfb83cb14ca122ed3b18c
#
_entry.id   b5301604fa9cfb83cb14ca122ed3b18c
#
_cell.length_a   1.000
_cell.length_b   1.000
_cell.length_c   1.000
_cell.angle_alpha   90.00
_cell.angle_beta   90.00
_cell.angle_gamma   90.00
#
_symmetry.space_group_name_H-M   'P 1'
#
loop_
_entity.id
_entity.type
_entity.pdbx_description
1 polymer ?
#
loop_
_entity_poly.entity_id
_entity_poly.type
_entity_poly.pdbx_seq_one_letter_code
_entity_poly.pdbx_strand_id
1 'polypeptide(L)'
;MSTSLSLSISIIVCTSDRPIFLKKALKSLELISYQNFEVIVIDASSTPETQEFVRSFSQTTRLRLKFLNVERKNISYSRNLGIKLASGSIVAFFDDDAIPPSKWVDELLATYARYGDKCAAVGGRVRDLTRPHYPLQFRRGITNIFSETIAIRPVDAADYNQPNGFWFNGLMGTNSSFRKDLLEKINGYDEFFDYFLDETDVCLRLIQAGYEVHYADVTVDHYPQPSHNRIDQKHLQCWYALAKNTTYFALKHGLKKIPFPIFVVRLTSLLIYRCLLRILRLKFTHHLPNAIIVKYIQQALDGIRVGWTAGINRYQTTLNKANLTGETC
;
A
#
# COMPACT_ATOMS: atom_id res chain seq x y z
N MET A 1 0.91 -25.16 -27.63
CA MET A 1 -0.28 -24.30 -27.56
C MET A 1 -0.44 -23.87 -26.10
N SER A 2 0.00 -22.69 -25.74
CA SER A 2 -0.21 -22.14 -24.38
C SER A 2 -1.68 -21.78 -24.26
N THR A 3 -2.44 -22.54 -23.47
CA THR A 3 -3.77 -22.13 -23.04
C THR A 3 -3.61 -20.81 -22.26
N SER A 4 -3.96 -19.69 -22.90
CA SER A 4 -4.09 -18.42 -22.19
C SER A 4 -5.20 -18.62 -21.15
N LEU A 5 -4.83 -18.93 -19.92
CA LEU A 5 -5.72 -18.87 -18.76
C LEU A 5 -6.29 -17.45 -18.76
N SER A 6 -7.60 -17.31 -19.00
CA SER A 6 -8.25 -16.03 -18.91
C SER A 6 -8.04 -15.52 -17.47
N LEU A 7 -7.30 -14.43 -17.33
CA LEU A 7 -7.02 -13.84 -16.02
C LEU A 7 -8.36 -13.42 -15.38
N SER A 8 -8.69 -14.04 -14.25
CA SER A 8 -9.82 -13.63 -13.39
C SER A 8 -9.33 -12.70 -12.29
N ILE A 9 -10.16 -11.76 -11.86
CA ILE A 9 -9.76 -10.75 -10.89
C ILE A 9 -10.69 -10.75 -9.66
N SER A 10 -10.09 -10.66 -8.48
CA SER A 10 -10.79 -10.41 -7.21
C SER A 10 -10.46 -9.00 -6.73
N ILE A 11 -11.47 -8.16 -6.53
CA ILE A 11 -11.30 -6.80 -6.01
C ILE A 11 -11.48 -6.83 -4.50
N ILE A 12 -10.45 -6.41 -3.76
CA ILE A 12 -10.43 -6.41 -2.30
C ILE A 12 -10.59 -4.96 -1.81
N VAL A 13 -11.63 -4.73 -1.01
CA VAL A 13 -11.92 -3.44 -0.38
C VAL A 13 -11.81 -3.60 1.13
N CYS A 14 -10.84 -2.92 1.74
CA CYS A 14 -10.71 -2.86 3.19
C CYS A 14 -11.38 -1.60 3.71
N THR A 15 -12.18 -1.72 4.77
CA THR A 15 -12.93 -0.60 5.37
C THR A 15 -12.90 -0.67 6.88
N SER A 16 -13.14 0.46 7.56
CA SER A 16 -13.29 0.54 9.01
C SER A 16 -14.09 1.78 9.39
N ASP A 17 -15.28 1.58 9.99
CA ASP A 17 -16.16 2.64 10.51
C ASP A 17 -16.57 3.69 9.45
N ARG A 18 -16.69 3.30 8.16
CA ARG A 18 -16.96 4.20 7.03
C ARG A 18 -18.03 3.68 6.05
N PRO A 19 -19.23 3.25 6.50
CA PRO A 19 -20.25 2.63 5.64
C PRO A 19 -20.72 3.53 4.48
N ILE A 20 -20.74 4.85 4.67
CA ILE A 20 -21.18 5.81 3.64
C ILE A 20 -20.21 5.83 2.46
N PHE A 21 -18.89 5.77 2.73
CA PHE A 21 -17.85 5.76 1.69
C PHE A 21 -17.83 4.41 1.00
N LEU A 22 -17.85 3.32 1.74
CA LEU A 22 -17.95 1.96 1.20
C LEU A 22 -19.16 1.83 0.26
N LYS A 23 -20.32 2.42 0.60
CA LYS A 23 -21.50 2.43 -0.28
C LYS A 23 -21.21 3.06 -1.63
N LYS A 24 -20.50 4.19 -1.66
CA LYS A 24 -20.13 4.87 -2.91
C LYS A 24 -19.14 4.04 -3.73
N ALA A 25 -18.14 3.48 -3.05
CA ALA A 25 -17.14 2.61 -3.66
C ALA A 25 -17.79 1.37 -4.30
N LEU A 26 -18.63 0.63 -3.57
CA LEU A 26 -19.31 -0.55 -4.10
C LEU A 26 -20.25 -0.23 -5.27
N LYS A 27 -20.99 0.90 -5.22
CA LYS A 27 -21.81 1.34 -6.35
C LYS A 27 -20.98 1.69 -7.58
N SER A 28 -19.79 2.24 -7.41
CA SER A 28 -18.91 2.52 -8.55
C SER A 28 -18.38 1.24 -9.21
N LEU A 29 -18.21 0.17 -8.45
CA LEU A 29 -17.81 -1.14 -8.97
C LEU A 29 -18.93 -1.78 -9.83
N GLU A 30 -20.21 -1.44 -9.62
CA GLU A 30 -21.30 -1.87 -10.50
C GLU A 30 -21.18 -1.30 -11.91
N LEU A 31 -20.43 -0.21 -12.11
CA LEU A 31 -20.21 0.45 -13.39
C LEU A 31 -19.00 -0.08 -14.16
N ILE A 32 -18.25 -1.02 -13.61
CA ILE A 32 -17.11 -1.65 -14.27
C ILE A 32 -17.58 -2.42 -15.50
N SER A 33 -16.91 -2.20 -16.65
CA SER A 33 -17.21 -2.85 -17.94
C SER A 33 -16.91 -4.35 -17.93
N TYR A 34 -15.80 -4.74 -17.35
CA TYR A 34 -15.43 -6.16 -17.20
C TYR A 34 -16.37 -6.86 -16.21
N GLN A 35 -16.94 -8.00 -16.60
CA GLN A 35 -17.99 -8.63 -15.79
C GLN A 35 -17.53 -9.85 -14.98
N ASN A 36 -16.36 -10.42 -15.30
CA ASN A 36 -15.90 -11.63 -14.61
C ASN A 36 -15.00 -11.32 -13.42
N PHE A 37 -15.53 -10.62 -12.42
CA PHE A 37 -14.84 -10.34 -11.16
C PHE A 37 -15.71 -10.64 -9.94
N GLU A 38 -15.09 -10.74 -8.79
CA GLU A 38 -15.72 -10.77 -7.48
C GLU A 38 -15.22 -9.60 -6.64
N VAL A 39 -16.00 -9.22 -5.64
CA VAL A 39 -15.64 -8.19 -4.67
C VAL A 39 -15.56 -8.81 -3.29
N ILE A 40 -14.49 -8.53 -2.56
CA ILE A 40 -14.25 -9.03 -1.21
C ILE A 40 -14.11 -7.83 -0.30
N VAL A 41 -15.06 -7.65 0.61
CA VAL A 41 -15.03 -6.59 1.62
C VAL A 41 -14.48 -7.16 2.91
N ILE A 42 -13.38 -6.59 3.40
CA ILE A 42 -12.82 -6.88 4.73
C ILE A 42 -13.08 -5.68 5.61
N ASP A 43 -13.91 -5.87 6.61
CA ASP A 43 -14.43 -4.83 7.49
C ASP A 43 -13.83 -4.92 8.89
N ALA A 44 -13.10 -3.89 9.31
CA ALA A 44 -12.55 -3.75 10.65
C ALA A 44 -13.32 -2.71 11.48
N SER A 45 -14.61 -2.53 11.20
CA SER A 45 -15.47 -1.58 11.92
C SER A 45 -15.76 -2.04 13.35
N SER A 46 -15.85 -1.06 14.25
CA SER A 46 -16.20 -1.29 15.65
C SER A 46 -17.71 -1.38 15.86
N THR A 47 -18.51 -1.01 14.86
CA THR A 47 -19.97 -0.93 14.93
C THR A 47 -20.62 -1.74 13.80
N PRO A 48 -21.89 -2.17 13.95
CA PRO A 48 -22.56 -3.07 13.01
C PRO A 48 -23.01 -2.41 11.71
N GLU A 49 -22.98 -1.08 11.60
CA GLU A 49 -23.58 -0.36 10.46
C GLU A 49 -22.97 -0.75 9.10
N THR A 50 -21.67 -1.04 9.04
CA THR A 50 -21.02 -1.52 7.81
C THR A 50 -21.54 -2.90 7.44
N GLN A 51 -21.65 -3.82 8.39
CA GLN A 51 -22.17 -5.17 8.16
C GLN A 51 -23.63 -5.13 7.72
N GLU A 52 -24.48 -4.35 8.39
CA GLU A 52 -25.89 -4.18 8.04
C GLU A 52 -26.05 -3.62 6.64
N PHE A 53 -25.27 -2.59 6.30
CA PHE A 53 -25.24 -2.03 4.94
C PHE A 53 -24.84 -3.11 3.93
N VAL A 54 -23.73 -3.82 4.11
CA VAL A 54 -23.27 -4.83 3.16
C VAL A 54 -24.29 -5.95 2.99
N ARG A 55 -24.93 -6.40 4.07
CA ARG A 55 -25.99 -7.40 4.05
C ARG A 55 -27.21 -6.93 3.21
N SER A 56 -27.66 -5.71 3.40
CA SER A 56 -28.76 -5.13 2.61
C SER A 56 -28.35 -4.95 1.14
N PHE A 57 -27.14 -4.43 0.88
CA PHE A 57 -26.63 -4.20 -0.47
C PHE A 57 -26.47 -5.51 -1.26
N SER A 58 -26.05 -6.59 -0.59
CA SER A 58 -25.86 -7.90 -1.25
C SER A 58 -27.16 -8.49 -1.81
N GLN A 59 -28.32 -8.07 -1.31
CA GLN A 59 -29.64 -8.54 -1.80
C GLN A 59 -30.07 -7.88 -3.11
N THR A 60 -29.49 -6.73 -3.44
CA THR A 60 -29.93 -5.90 -4.59
C THR A 60 -28.85 -5.69 -5.65
N THR A 61 -27.58 -5.93 -5.28
CA THR A 61 -26.45 -5.74 -6.20
C THR A 61 -26.27 -6.93 -7.13
N ARG A 62 -25.73 -6.66 -8.32
CA ARG A 62 -25.25 -7.69 -9.27
C ARG A 62 -23.83 -8.16 -8.99
N LEU A 63 -23.11 -7.53 -8.05
CA LEU A 63 -21.74 -7.90 -7.70
C LEU A 63 -21.70 -9.25 -6.97
N ARG A 64 -20.75 -10.10 -7.33
CA ARG A 64 -20.42 -11.31 -6.56
C ARG A 64 -19.65 -10.88 -5.32
N LEU A 65 -20.36 -10.66 -4.21
CA LEU A 65 -19.84 -10.05 -3.00
C LEU A 65 -19.54 -11.11 -1.92
N LYS A 66 -18.32 -11.06 -1.40
CA LYS A 66 -17.91 -11.75 -0.16
C LYS A 66 -17.67 -10.72 0.92
N PHE A 67 -17.98 -11.05 2.16
CA PHE A 67 -17.82 -10.16 3.31
C PHE A 67 -17.20 -10.90 4.50
N LEU A 68 -16.22 -10.27 5.12
CA LEU A 68 -15.61 -10.74 6.37
C LEU A 68 -15.42 -9.57 7.33
N ASN A 69 -16.00 -9.67 8.51
CA ASN A 69 -15.73 -8.74 9.61
C ASN A 69 -14.54 -9.24 10.43
N VAL A 70 -13.68 -8.33 10.87
CA VAL A 70 -12.47 -8.60 11.65
C VAL A 70 -12.31 -7.58 12.77
N GLU A 71 -11.77 -8.00 13.91
CA GLU A 71 -11.57 -7.11 15.06
C GLU A 71 -10.30 -6.27 14.93
N ARG A 72 -9.27 -6.79 14.23
CA ARG A 72 -7.95 -6.18 14.15
C ARG A 72 -7.89 -5.08 13.10
N LYS A 73 -7.73 -3.82 13.53
CA LYS A 73 -7.53 -2.66 12.66
C LYS A 73 -6.09 -2.57 12.14
N ASN A 74 -5.77 -3.36 11.12
CA ASN A 74 -4.48 -3.38 10.44
C ASN A 74 -4.71 -3.65 8.95
N ILE A 75 -4.33 -2.70 8.09
CA ILE A 75 -4.61 -2.79 6.64
C ILE A 75 -3.92 -3.99 5.99
N SER A 76 -2.66 -4.28 6.35
CA SER A 76 -1.91 -5.42 5.82
C SER A 76 -2.53 -6.75 6.22
N TYR A 77 -3.00 -6.88 7.46
CA TYR A 77 -3.75 -8.05 7.94
C TYR A 77 -5.05 -8.22 7.15
N SER A 78 -5.83 -7.16 6.99
CA SER A 78 -7.07 -7.19 6.22
C SER A 78 -6.83 -7.57 4.76
N ARG A 79 -5.79 -7.01 4.12
CA ARG A 79 -5.39 -7.38 2.75
C ARG A 79 -4.99 -8.85 2.65
N ASN A 80 -4.22 -9.37 3.60
CA ASN A 80 -3.85 -10.80 3.64
C ASN A 80 -5.06 -11.73 3.74
N LEU A 81 -6.08 -11.36 4.53
CA LEU A 81 -7.33 -12.12 4.59
C LEU A 81 -8.09 -12.05 3.27
N GLY A 82 -8.14 -10.87 2.64
CA GLY A 82 -8.74 -10.71 1.31
C GLY A 82 -8.06 -11.58 0.25
N ILE A 83 -6.72 -11.65 0.24
CA ILE A 83 -5.94 -12.53 -0.66
C ILE A 83 -6.32 -14.01 -0.45
N LYS A 84 -6.46 -14.45 0.80
CA LYS A 84 -6.86 -15.83 1.11
C LYS A 84 -8.27 -16.18 0.62
N LEU A 85 -9.20 -15.22 0.66
CA LEU A 85 -10.59 -15.40 0.22
C LEU A 85 -10.76 -15.25 -1.30
N ALA A 86 -9.77 -14.65 -1.98
CA ALA A 86 -9.80 -14.39 -3.40
C ALA A 86 -9.73 -15.68 -4.23
N SER A 87 -10.61 -15.82 -5.23
CA SER A 87 -10.58 -16.92 -6.20
C SER A 87 -9.91 -16.51 -7.51
N GLY A 88 -9.75 -15.22 -7.77
CA GLY A 88 -9.09 -14.70 -8.97
C GLY A 88 -7.59 -14.94 -9.00
N SER A 89 -7.03 -15.10 -10.20
CA SER A 89 -5.59 -15.18 -10.42
C SER A 89 -4.88 -13.82 -10.21
N ILE A 90 -5.64 -12.72 -10.33
CA ILE A 90 -5.22 -11.36 -9.99
C ILE A 90 -6.04 -10.89 -8.77
N VAL A 91 -5.38 -10.26 -7.83
CA VAL A 91 -6.03 -9.52 -6.74
C VAL A 91 -5.78 -8.03 -6.94
N ALA A 92 -6.84 -7.23 -6.91
CA ALA A 92 -6.77 -5.78 -7.01
C ALA A 92 -7.23 -5.14 -5.70
N PHE A 93 -6.50 -4.13 -5.25
CA PHE A 93 -6.82 -3.38 -4.05
C PHE A 93 -7.36 -1.99 -4.43
N PHE A 94 -8.36 -1.59 -3.68
CA PHE A 94 -9.13 -0.41 -3.92
C PHE A 94 -9.65 0.13 -2.58
N ASP A 95 -9.47 1.41 -2.32
CA ASP A 95 -9.88 2.01 -1.04
C ASP A 95 -11.39 2.32 -1.02
N ASP A 96 -12.01 2.26 0.14
CA ASP A 96 -13.44 2.51 0.32
C ASP A 96 -13.86 3.97 0.08
N ASP A 97 -12.89 4.90 -0.05
CA ASP A 97 -13.09 6.31 -0.40
C ASP A 97 -12.56 6.66 -1.81
N ALA A 98 -12.52 5.66 -2.70
CA ALA A 98 -12.09 5.82 -4.08
C ALA A 98 -13.20 5.46 -5.09
N ILE A 99 -13.04 5.88 -6.35
CA ILE A 99 -13.95 5.61 -7.46
C ILE A 99 -13.13 5.29 -8.71
N PRO A 100 -13.15 4.04 -9.20
CA PRO A 100 -12.48 3.66 -10.42
C PRO A 100 -13.30 4.05 -11.66
N PRO A 101 -12.66 4.31 -12.81
CA PRO A 101 -13.37 4.43 -14.07
C PRO A 101 -13.88 3.06 -14.55
N SER A 102 -14.90 3.04 -15.42
CA SER A 102 -15.52 1.80 -15.90
C SER A 102 -14.53 0.80 -16.53
N LYS A 103 -13.51 1.28 -17.22
CA LYS A 103 -12.47 0.46 -17.86
C LYS A 103 -11.28 0.08 -16.96
N TRP A 104 -11.38 0.35 -15.66
CA TRP A 104 -10.25 0.12 -14.72
C TRP A 104 -9.70 -1.31 -14.78
N VAL A 105 -10.57 -2.30 -14.70
CA VAL A 105 -10.17 -3.71 -14.73
C VAL A 105 -9.62 -4.10 -16.11
N ASP A 106 -10.23 -3.63 -17.19
CA ASP A 106 -9.76 -3.92 -18.56
C ASP A 106 -8.33 -3.42 -18.78
N GLU A 107 -8.01 -2.21 -18.32
CA GLU A 107 -6.67 -1.61 -18.45
C GLU A 107 -5.61 -2.34 -17.59
N LEU A 108 -6.00 -2.79 -16.38
CA LEU A 108 -5.12 -3.61 -15.56
C LEU A 108 -4.79 -4.93 -16.27
N LEU A 109 -5.82 -5.66 -16.73
CA LEU A 109 -5.66 -6.95 -17.40
C LEU A 109 -4.91 -6.85 -18.73
N ALA A 110 -5.16 -5.80 -19.52
CA ALA A 110 -4.42 -5.52 -20.75
C ALA A 110 -2.92 -5.30 -20.45
N THR A 111 -2.60 -4.63 -19.33
CA THR A 111 -1.22 -4.42 -18.91
C THR A 111 -0.53 -5.74 -18.53
N TYR A 112 -1.21 -6.63 -17.78
CA TYR A 112 -0.69 -7.98 -17.50
C TYR A 112 -0.46 -8.78 -18.78
N ALA A 113 -1.41 -8.73 -19.72
CA ALA A 113 -1.27 -9.42 -21.00
C ALA A 113 -0.08 -8.89 -21.82
N ARG A 114 0.15 -7.56 -21.79
CA ARG A 114 1.27 -6.93 -22.51
C ARG A 114 2.64 -7.33 -21.99
N TYR A 115 2.82 -7.43 -20.67
CA TYR A 115 4.13 -7.70 -20.05
C TYR A 115 4.35 -9.16 -19.67
N GLY A 116 3.31 -10.01 -19.75
CA GLY A 116 3.41 -11.46 -19.60
C GLY A 116 3.73 -11.92 -18.17
N ASP A 117 4.40 -13.06 -18.04
CA ASP A 117 4.57 -13.76 -16.77
C ASP A 117 5.51 -13.09 -15.78
N LYS A 118 6.40 -12.23 -16.25
CA LYS A 118 7.25 -11.44 -15.35
C LYS A 118 6.50 -10.30 -14.65
N CYS A 119 5.37 -9.85 -15.20
CA CYS A 119 4.55 -8.80 -14.63
C CYS A 119 3.82 -9.33 -13.38
N ALA A 120 4.34 -9.03 -12.20
CA ALA A 120 3.76 -9.44 -10.93
C ALA A 120 2.75 -8.44 -10.39
N ALA A 121 2.91 -7.16 -10.71
CA ALA A 121 2.07 -6.10 -10.18
C ALA A 121 1.80 -5.01 -11.21
N VAL A 122 0.58 -4.51 -11.19
CA VAL A 122 0.13 -3.40 -12.04
C VAL A 122 -0.66 -2.41 -11.18
N GLY A 123 -0.35 -1.14 -11.32
CA GLY A 123 -1.14 -0.06 -10.74
C GLY A 123 -1.37 1.05 -11.75
N GLY A 124 -1.94 2.15 -11.30
CA GLY A 124 -2.20 3.28 -12.16
C GLY A 124 -2.14 4.61 -11.40
N ARG A 125 -2.51 5.68 -12.08
CA ARG A 125 -2.57 7.01 -11.45
C ARG A 125 -3.67 7.08 -10.40
N VAL A 126 -3.45 7.91 -9.38
CA VAL A 126 -4.45 8.26 -8.38
C VAL A 126 -4.59 9.78 -8.34
N ARG A 127 -5.82 10.25 -8.42
CA ARG A 127 -6.17 11.67 -8.38
C ARG A 127 -6.90 11.99 -7.07
N ASP A 128 -6.33 12.89 -6.27
CA ASP A 128 -6.93 13.39 -5.03
C ASP A 128 -7.90 14.55 -5.36
N LEU A 129 -9.18 14.29 -5.33
CA LEU A 129 -10.23 15.28 -5.65
C LEU A 129 -10.49 16.25 -4.49
N THR A 130 -9.86 16.08 -3.34
CA THR A 130 -9.88 17.08 -2.26
C THR A 130 -8.88 18.21 -2.49
N ARG A 131 -8.00 18.10 -3.50
CA ARG A 131 -6.94 19.06 -3.84
C ARG A 131 -7.11 19.63 -5.25
N PRO A 132 -7.99 20.63 -5.48
CA PRO A 132 -8.32 21.10 -6.81
C PRO A 132 -7.14 21.67 -7.61
N HIS A 133 -6.12 22.23 -6.94
CA HIS A 133 -4.94 22.82 -7.61
C HIS A 133 -3.83 21.81 -7.92
N TYR A 134 -3.79 20.66 -7.23
CA TYR A 134 -2.81 19.59 -7.43
C TYR A 134 -3.51 18.24 -7.32
N PRO A 135 -4.39 17.90 -8.27
CA PRO A 135 -5.24 16.73 -8.15
C PRO A 135 -4.47 15.41 -8.29
N LEU A 136 -3.28 15.42 -8.90
CA LEU A 136 -2.52 14.19 -9.08
C LEU A 136 -1.77 13.80 -7.80
N GLN A 137 -2.33 12.85 -7.05
CA GLN A 137 -1.73 12.31 -5.83
C GLN A 137 -0.59 11.33 -6.13
N PHE A 138 -0.76 10.52 -7.16
CA PHE A 138 0.21 9.51 -7.56
C PHE A 138 0.19 9.35 -9.09
N ARG A 139 1.37 9.40 -9.71
CA ARG A 139 1.54 9.18 -11.15
C ARG A 139 2.30 7.89 -11.43
N ARG A 140 3.52 7.80 -10.95
CA ARG A 140 4.39 6.62 -10.91
C ARG A 140 5.24 6.74 -9.66
N GLY A 141 5.32 5.68 -8.85
CA GLY A 141 6.06 5.67 -7.60
C GLY A 141 7.43 5.07 -7.81
N ILE A 142 8.43 5.89 -8.11
CA ILE A 142 9.81 5.44 -8.03
C ILE A 142 10.27 5.68 -6.61
N THR A 143 10.56 4.61 -5.90
CA THR A 143 10.90 4.64 -4.48
C THR A 143 12.27 3.99 -4.28
N ASN A 144 13.01 4.42 -3.26
CA ASN A 144 14.28 3.78 -2.91
C ASN A 144 14.18 2.94 -1.64
N ILE A 145 15.27 2.23 -1.32
CA ILE A 145 15.37 1.36 -0.14
C ILE A 145 15.27 2.09 1.21
N PHE A 146 15.21 3.39 1.24
CA PHE A 146 14.87 4.23 2.39
C PHE A 146 13.44 4.77 2.35
N SER A 147 12.61 4.28 1.41
CA SER A 147 11.25 4.75 1.16
C SER A 147 11.12 6.21 0.69
N GLU A 148 12.20 6.82 0.18
CA GLU A 148 12.11 8.12 -0.47
C GLU A 148 11.52 7.95 -1.86
N THR A 149 10.53 8.76 -2.23
CA THR A 149 9.80 8.66 -3.50
C THR A 149 10.10 9.86 -4.39
N ILE A 150 10.41 9.60 -5.65
CA ILE A 150 10.53 10.62 -6.70
C ILE A 150 9.24 10.60 -7.53
N ALA A 151 8.44 11.65 -7.40
CA ALA A 151 7.09 11.69 -7.97
C ALA A 151 7.04 12.08 -9.47
N ILE A 152 8.13 12.49 -10.14
CA ILE A 152 7.98 13.43 -11.26
C ILE A 152 8.82 13.14 -12.52
N ARG A 153 9.51 12.03 -12.65
CA ARG A 153 10.24 11.78 -13.89
C ARG A 153 9.46 10.87 -14.83
N PRO A 154 9.30 11.23 -16.13
CA PRO A 154 8.92 10.29 -17.18
C PRO A 154 10.12 9.37 -17.44
N VAL A 155 10.25 8.33 -16.66
CA VAL A 155 11.29 7.31 -16.83
C VAL A 155 10.59 6.02 -17.21
N ASP A 156 11.19 5.24 -18.08
CA ASP A 156 10.66 3.94 -18.46
C ASP A 156 10.52 3.07 -17.20
N ALA A 157 9.34 2.48 -17.01
CA ALA A 157 9.07 1.64 -15.85
C ALA A 157 10.03 0.43 -15.77
N ALA A 158 10.56 -0.04 -16.90
CA ALA A 158 11.51 -1.13 -16.97
C ALA A 158 12.83 -0.84 -16.25
N ASP A 159 13.28 0.42 -16.22
CA ASP A 159 14.56 0.82 -15.61
C ASP A 159 14.62 0.58 -14.10
N TYR A 160 13.45 0.46 -13.44
CA TYR A 160 13.34 0.32 -11.99
C TYR A 160 12.84 -1.05 -11.53
N ASN A 161 12.86 -2.05 -12.40
CA ASN A 161 12.55 -3.46 -12.08
C ASN A 161 13.83 -4.31 -11.88
N GLN A 162 14.91 -3.71 -11.39
CA GLN A 162 16.17 -4.42 -11.15
C GLN A 162 16.19 -5.03 -9.75
N PRO A 163 16.41 -6.36 -9.56
CA PRO A 163 16.34 -7.02 -8.25
C PRO A 163 17.27 -6.42 -7.19
N ASN A 164 18.43 -5.94 -7.62
CA ASN A 164 19.42 -5.32 -6.73
C ASN A 164 19.40 -3.78 -6.78
N GLY A 165 18.42 -3.19 -7.47
CA GLY A 165 18.31 -1.75 -7.63
C GLY A 165 18.22 -1.01 -6.30
N PHE A 166 18.80 0.19 -6.24
CA PHE A 166 18.61 1.11 -5.13
C PHE A 166 17.24 1.81 -5.22
N TRP A 167 16.80 2.11 -6.44
CA TRP A 167 15.51 2.65 -6.78
C TRP A 167 14.65 1.56 -7.45
N PHE A 168 13.37 1.55 -7.18
CA PHE A 168 12.44 0.55 -7.71
C PHE A 168 11.04 1.14 -7.98
N ASN A 169 10.26 0.47 -8.82
CA ASN A 169 8.88 0.81 -9.06
C ASN A 169 8.01 0.46 -7.85
N GLY A 170 7.23 1.44 -7.38
CA GLY A 170 6.24 1.27 -6.31
C GLY A 170 4.84 1.57 -6.80
N LEU A 171 3.84 1.07 -6.09
CA LEU A 171 2.42 1.32 -6.34
C LEU A 171 1.80 2.06 -5.16
N MET A 172 0.60 2.59 -5.37
CA MET A 172 -0.24 3.16 -4.32
C MET A 172 -1.43 2.24 -4.06
N GLY A 173 -1.70 1.93 -2.80
CA GLY A 173 -2.71 0.97 -2.37
C GLY A 173 -4.10 1.18 -2.97
N THR A 174 -4.48 2.44 -3.17
CA THR A 174 -5.76 2.83 -3.78
C THR A 174 -5.94 2.36 -5.24
N ASN A 175 -4.85 2.09 -5.97
CA ASN A 175 -4.89 1.63 -7.36
C ASN A 175 -3.72 0.68 -7.60
N SER A 176 -3.83 -0.53 -7.06
CA SER A 176 -2.79 -1.54 -7.19
C SER A 176 -3.41 -2.92 -7.39
N SER A 177 -2.74 -3.75 -8.17
CA SER A 177 -3.12 -5.15 -8.39
C SER A 177 -1.88 -6.03 -8.46
N PHE A 178 -2.05 -7.31 -8.16
CA PHE A 178 -0.96 -8.26 -8.05
C PHE A 178 -1.39 -9.65 -8.54
N ARG A 179 -0.47 -10.41 -9.12
CA ARG A 179 -0.69 -11.85 -9.30
C ARG A 179 -0.78 -12.51 -7.93
N LYS A 180 -1.87 -13.24 -7.69
CA LYS A 180 -2.15 -13.87 -6.39
C LYS A 180 -1.08 -14.88 -6.00
N ASP A 181 -0.70 -15.78 -6.92
CA ASP A 181 0.32 -16.79 -6.71
C ASP A 181 1.68 -16.20 -6.33
N LEU A 182 2.06 -15.06 -6.91
CA LEU A 182 3.31 -14.37 -6.60
C LEU A 182 3.25 -13.64 -5.26
N LEU A 183 2.08 -13.08 -4.89
CA LEU A 183 1.87 -12.56 -3.54
C LEU A 183 2.01 -13.66 -2.49
N GLU A 184 1.40 -14.81 -2.72
CA GLU A 184 1.48 -15.96 -1.81
C GLU A 184 2.92 -16.45 -1.70
N LYS A 185 3.66 -16.53 -2.81
CA LYS A 185 5.08 -16.92 -2.85
C LYS A 185 5.97 -16.02 -1.98
N ILE A 186 5.67 -14.73 -1.88
CA ILE A 186 6.39 -13.79 -1.02
C ILE A 186 5.76 -13.63 0.36
N ASN A 187 4.82 -14.50 0.76
CA ASN A 187 4.08 -14.47 2.03
C ASN A 187 3.21 -13.21 2.22
N GLY A 188 2.61 -12.69 1.16
CA GLY A 188 1.66 -11.57 1.20
C GLY A 188 2.25 -10.27 1.75
N TYR A 189 1.41 -9.50 2.43
CA TYR A 189 1.78 -8.26 3.09
C TYR A 189 2.46 -8.53 4.44
N ASP A 190 3.49 -7.77 4.76
CA ASP A 190 4.12 -7.77 6.09
C ASP A 190 3.25 -6.97 7.07
N GLU A 191 2.59 -7.66 8.00
CA GLU A 191 1.62 -7.08 8.92
C GLU A 191 2.23 -6.14 9.98
N PHE A 192 3.56 -5.99 10.00
CA PHE A 192 4.19 -4.93 10.77
C PHE A 192 3.87 -3.53 10.21
N PHE A 193 3.65 -3.44 8.88
CA PHE A 193 3.12 -2.24 8.24
C PHE A 193 1.60 -2.17 8.43
N ASP A 194 1.17 -1.58 9.52
CA ASP A 194 -0.25 -1.40 9.85
C ASP A 194 -0.90 -0.24 9.07
N TYR A 195 -0.10 0.65 8.50
CA TYR A 195 -0.50 1.78 7.66
C TYR A 195 0.73 2.44 7.03
N PHE A 196 0.74 2.65 5.72
CA PHE A 196 1.83 3.27 4.96
C PHE A 196 3.05 2.35 4.72
N LEU A 197 3.56 2.31 3.50
CA LEU A 197 4.67 1.51 2.98
C LEU A 197 4.39 -0.01 2.84
N ASP A 198 3.22 -0.48 3.12
CA ASP A 198 2.85 -1.89 3.00
C ASP A 198 2.87 -2.37 1.54
N GLU A 199 2.23 -1.66 0.60
CA GLU A 199 2.31 -1.96 -0.84
C GLU A 199 3.71 -1.69 -1.41
N THR A 200 4.42 -0.70 -0.89
CA THR A 200 5.80 -0.40 -1.29
C THR A 200 6.74 -1.56 -0.94
N ASP A 201 6.56 -2.15 0.24
CA ASP A 201 7.29 -3.35 0.67
C ASP A 201 6.99 -4.55 -0.24
N VAL A 202 5.73 -4.77 -0.60
CA VAL A 202 5.33 -5.84 -1.51
C VAL A 202 5.99 -5.65 -2.88
N CYS A 203 5.93 -4.45 -3.46
CA CYS A 203 6.55 -4.16 -4.76
C CYS A 203 8.05 -4.47 -4.75
N LEU A 204 8.77 -4.01 -3.72
CA LEU A 204 10.21 -4.26 -3.61
C LEU A 204 10.52 -5.77 -3.47
N ARG A 205 9.76 -6.51 -2.66
CA ARG A 205 9.97 -7.96 -2.50
C ARG A 205 9.69 -8.74 -3.80
N LEU A 206 8.70 -8.33 -4.58
CA LEU A 206 8.43 -8.92 -5.91
C LEU A 206 9.58 -8.64 -6.87
N ILE A 207 10.08 -7.40 -6.92
CA ILE A 207 11.23 -7.04 -7.77
C ILE A 207 12.50 -7.78 -7.33
N GLN A 208 12.76 -7.90 -6.03
CA GLN A 208 13.88 -8.69 -5.49
C GLN A 208 13.79 -10.18 -5.85
N ALA A 209 12.57 -10.69 -6.04
CA ALA A 209 12.32 -12.05 -6.52
C ALA A 209 12.42 -12.20 -8.05
N GLY A 210 12.80 -11.13 -8.78
CA GLY A 210 13.02 -11.14 -10.24
C GLY A 210 11.77 -10.85 -11.07
N TYR A 211 10.70 -10.38 -10.45
CA TYR A 211 9.47 -9.99 -11.13
C TYR A 211 9.43 -8.47 -11.41
N GLU A 212 8.41 -8.04 -12.13
CA GLU A 212 8.28 -6.67 -12.61
C GLU A 212 7.00 -6.01 -12.10
N VAL A 213 7.08 -4.70 -11.84
CA VAL A 213 5.98 -3.81 -11.48
C VAL A 213 5.76 -2.81 -12.60
N HIS A 214 4.55 -2.72 -13.13
CA HIS A 214 4.18 -1.89 -14.26
C HIS A 214 3.02 -0.94 -13.96
N TYR A 215 2.76 -0.01 -14.89
CA TYR A 215 1.70 1.00 -14.74
C TYR A 215 0.76 0.95 -15.93
N ALA A 216 -0.54 0.76 -15.64
CA ALA A 216 -1.63 0.91 -16.61
C ALA A 216 -1.94 2.40 -16.84
N ASP A 217 -2.45 2.71 -18.02
CA ASP A 217 -2.91 4.07 -18.34
C ASP A 217 -4.34 4.31 -17.83
N VAL A 218 -4.50 4.18 -16.53
CA VAL A 218 -5.78 4.34 -15.85
C VAL A 218 -5.64 5.22 -14.62
N THR A 219 -6.65 6.02 -14.32
CA THR A 219 -6.67 6.92 -13.15
C THR A 219 -7.87 6.59 -12.27
N VAL A 220 -7.63 6.34 -11.00
CA VAL A 220 -8.65 6.20 -9.97
C VAL A 220 -8.82 7.53 -9.24
N ASP A 221 -10.06 7.94 -9.03
CA ASP A 221 -10.42 9.12 -8.25
C ASP A 221 -10.46 8.75 -6.76
N HIS A 222 -9.77 9.51 -5.94
CA HIS A 222 -9.65 9.30 -4.51
C HIS A 222 -10.17 10.52 -3.75
N TYR A 223 -10.94 10.28 -2.71
CA TYR A 223 -11.52 11.28 -1.83
C TYR A 223 -11.01 11.07 -0.39
N PRO A 224 -9.72 11.29 -0.10
CA PRO A 224 -9.12 10.95 1.20
C PRO A 224 -9.96 11.43 2.37
N GLN A 225 -10.36 10.48 3.23
CA GLN A 225 -11.21 10.75 4.39
C GLN A 225 -10.45 10.52 5.70
N PRO A 226 -10.89 11.13 6.80
CA PRO A 226 -10.42 10.81 8.13
C PRO A 226 -10.58 9.30 8.43
N SER A 227 -9.61 8.75 9.14
CA SER A 227 -9.63 7.36 9.59
C SER A 227 -8.95 7.28 10.97
N HIS A 228 -8.98 6.13 11.63
CA HIS A 228 -8.24 5.93 12.87
C HIS A 228 -6.73 6.24 12.74
N ASN A 229 -6.18 6.17 11.53
CA ASN A 229 -4.78 6.53 11.21
C ASN A 229 -4.60 7.99 10.78
N ARG A 230 -5.69 8.75 10.55
CA ARG A 230 -5.71 10.13 10.08
C ARG A 230 -6.64 10.94 10.98
N ILE A 231 -6.19 11.24 12.19
CA ILE A 231 -7.04 11.84 13.24
C ILE A 231 -7.42 13.29 12.92
N ASP A 232 -6.62 13.99 12.09
CA ASP A 232 -6.82 15.38 11.77
C ASP A 232 -6.88 15.60 10.26
N GLN A 233 -8.01 16.12 9.79
CA GLN A 233 -8.23 16.43 8.37
C GLN A 233 -7.18 17.41 7.79
N LYS A 234 -6.63 18.30 8.60
CA LYS A 234 -5.62 19.27 8.16
C LYS A 234 -4.23 18.67 8.05
N HIS A 235 -3.91 17.67 8.86
CA HIS A 235 -2.57 17.11 8.97
C HIS A 235 -2.45 15.71 8.39
N LEU A 236 -3.53 14.97 8.24
CA LEU A 236 -3.66 13.68 7.56
C LEU A 236 -2.49 12.70 7.82
N GLN A 237 -1.86 12.78 9.00
CA GLN A 237 -0.62 12.07 9.27
C GLN A 237 -0.62 11.43 10.65
N CYS A 238 -0.35 10.12 10.71
CA CYS A 238 0.03 9.44 11.93
C CYS A 238 1.55 9.46 12.08
N TRP A 239 2.09 10.32 12.94
CA TRP A 239 3.53 10.49 13.13
C TRP A 239 4.21 9.23 13.65
N TYR A 240 3.52 8.48 14.50
CA TYR A 240 3.98 7.17 14.96
C TYR A 240 4.15 6.19 13.80
N ALA A 241 3.11 5.97 13.00
CA ALA A 241 3.16 5.03 11.89
C ALA A 241 4.17 5.46 10.81
N LEU A 242 4.25 6.76 10.49
CA LEU A 242 5.22 7.28 9.53
C LEU A 242 6.66 6.97 9.98
N ALA A 243 7.00 7.29 11.21
CA ALA A 243 8.34 7.11 11.74
C ALA A 243 8.69 5.61 11.92
N LYS A 244 7.75 4.83 12.49
CA LYS A 244 7.87 3.38 12.68
C LYS A 244 8.15 2.67 11.36
N ASN A 245 7.29 2.90 10.37
CA ASN A 245 7.35 2.18 9.10
C ASN A 245 8.52 2.64 8.23
N THR A 246 8.88 3.95 8.24
CA THR A 246 10.09 4.44 7.56
C THR A 246 11.35 3.77 8.14
N THR A 247 11.47 3.71 9.47
CA THR A 247 12.62 3.11 10.16
C THR A 247 12.71 1.61 9.88
N TYR A 248 11.59 0.89 10.03
CA TYR A 248 11.54 -0.55 9.78
C TYR A 248 11.82 -0.89 8.31
N PHE A 249 11.24 -0.17 7.37
CA PHE A 249 11.47 -0.37 5.94
C PHE A 249 12.95 -0.19 5.57
N ALA A 250 13.57 0.89 6.03
CA ALA A 250 14.99 1.15 5.77
C ALA A 250 15.89 0.06 6.35
N LEU A 251 15.63 -0.41 7.59
CA LEU A 251 16.37 -1.50 8.20
C LEU A 251 16.17 -2.82 7.46
N LYS A 252 14.93 -3.12 7.07
CA LYS A 252 14.57 -4.35 6.35
C LYS A 252 15.27 -4.46 5.00
N HIS A 253 15.36 -3.37 4.24
CA HIS A 253 15.80 -3.37 2.85
C HIS A 253 17.14 -2.68 2.61
N GLY A 254 17.54 -1.75 3.47
CA GLY A 254 18.74 -0.92 3.27
C GLY A 254 19.97 -1.39 4.05
N LEU A 255 19.79 -1.98 5.23
CA LEU A 255 20.91 -2.27 6.14
C LEU A 255 21.98 -3.20 5.54
N LYS A 256 21.58 -4.15 4.69
CA LYS A 256 22.52 -5.05 4.01
C LYS A 256 23.22 -4.42 2.79
N LYS A 257 22.69 -3.32 2.27
CA LYS A 257 23.15 -2.73 1.00
C LYS A 257 24.11 -1.56 1.19
N ILE A 258 24.24 -1.04 2.40
CA ILE A 258 25.01 0.18 2.68
C ILE A 258 25.80 0.00 3.98
N PRO A 259 27.08 0.45 4.04
CA PRO A 259 27.85 0.43 5.28
C PRO A 259 27.12 1.08 6.45
N PHE A 260 27.15 0.43 7.61
CA PHE A 260 26.33 0.81 8.76
C PHE A 260 26.43 2.30 9.18
N PRO A 261 27.63 2.93 9.24
CA PRO A 261 27.72 4.35 9.59
C PRO A 261 26.98 5.25 8.59
N ILE A 262 27.12 4.97 7.27
CA ILE A 262 26.45 5.72 6.21
C ILE A 262 24.93 5.50 6.29
N PHE A 263 24.51 4.26 6.56
CA PHE A 263 23.11 3.92 6.76
C PHE A 263 22.48 4.73 7.89
N VAL A 264 23.13 4.79 9.05
CA VAL A 264 22.65 5.53 10.23
C VAL A 264 22.51 7.03 9.91
N VAL A 265 23.54 7.64 9.33
CA VAL A 265 23.51 9.06 8.94
C VAL A 265 22.35 9.34 7.99
N ARG A 266 22.19 8.51 6.96
CA ARG A 266 21.12 8.69 5.96
C ARG A 266 19.72 8.51 6.56
N LEU A 267 19.52 7.46 7.35
CA LEU A 267 18.23 7.24 8.02
C LEU A 267 17.88 8.37 8.99
N THR A 268 18.86 8.83 9.78
CA THR A 268 18.65 9.96 10.70
C THR A 268 18.28 11.24 9.94
N SER A 269 18.99 11.58 8.87
CA SER A 269 18.69 12.73 8.02
C SER A 269 17.28 12.64 7.42
N LEU A 270 16.88 11.47 6.97
CA LEU A 270 15.54 11.23 6.44
C LEU A 270 14.44 11.43 7.51
N LEU A 271 14.65 10.90 8.71
CA LEU A 271 13.70 11.03 9.82
C LEU A 271 13.58 12.47 10.31
N ILE A 272 14.71 13.19 10.38
CA ILE A 272 14.69 14.64 10.65
C ILE A 272 13.84 15.36 9.60
N TYR A 273 14.08 15.11 8.32
CA TYR A 273 13.33 15.75 7.23
C TYR A 273 11.83 15.38 7.26
N ARG A 274 11.52 14.08 7.35
CA ARG A 274 10.14 13.59 7.27
C ARG A 274 9.30 13.89 8.50
N CYS A 275 9.89 13.84 9.68
CA CYS A 275 9.16 14.01 10.93
C CYS A 275 9.43 15.39 11.53
N LEU A 276 10.66 15.67 11.99
CA LEU A 276 10.96 16.85 12.78
C LEU A 276 10.69 18.15 12.00
N LEU A 277 11.27 18.31 10.81
CA LEU A 277 11.09 19.54 10.02
C LEU A 277 9.64 19.75 9.59
N ARG A 278 8.92 18.66 9.26
CA ARG A 278 7.49 18.75 8.94
C ARG A 278 6.64 19.14 10.15
N ILE A 279 6.90 18.55 11.31
CA ILE A 279 6.21 18.91 12.57
C ILE A 279 6.47 20.40 12.91
N LEU A 280 7.73 20.84 12.82
CA LEU A 280 8.07 22.24 13.05
C LEU A 280 7.42 23.18 12.03
N ARG A 281 7.38 22.80 10.75
CA ARG A 281 6.67 23.57 9.73
C ARG A 281 5.18 23.73 10.08
N LEU A 282 4.52 22.67 10.55
CA LEU A 282 3.11 22.72 10.96
C LEU A 282 2.89 23.69 12.13
N LYS A 283 3.85 23.81 13.06
CA LYS A 283 3.79 24.82 14.13
C LYS A 283 3.62 26.22 13.56
N PHE A 284 4.40 26.59 12.55
CA PHE A 284 4.38 27.94 11.98
C PHE A 284 3.23 28.15 10.99
N THR A 285 2.92 27.16 10.14
CA THR A 285 1.90 27.31 9.10
C THR A 285 0.48 27.16 9.62
N HIS A 286 0.26 26.43 10.72
CA HIS A 286 -1.07 26.15 11.29
C HIS A 286 -1.20 26.67 12.74
N HIS A 287 -0.22 27.41 13.24
CA HIS A 287 -0.21 27.99 14.58
C HIS A 287 -0.51 26.99 15.70
N LEU A 288 0.04 25.76 15.59
CA LEU A 288 -0.23 24.71 16.55
C LEU A 288 0.35 25.00 17.93
N PRO A 289 -0.39 24.71 19.02
CA PRO A 289 0.10 24.81 20.39
C PRO A 289 1.35 23.93 20.62
N ASN A 290 2.26 24.41 21.48
CA ASN A 290 3.48 23.66 21.81
C ASN A 290 3.19 22.24 22.33
N ALA A 291 2.12 22.05 23.11
CA ALA A 291 1.70 20.76 23.63
C ALA A 291 1.42 19.74 22.49
N ILE A 292 0.80 20.17 21.39
CA ILE A 292 0.55 19.32 20.21
C ILE A 292 1.86 18.98 19.51
N ILE A 293 2.77 19.94 19.39
CA ILE A 293 4.10 19.70 18.78
C ILE A 293 4.88 18.67 19.59
N VAL A 294 4.92 18.81 20.92
CA VAL A 294 5.56 17.84 21.82
C VAL A 294 4.95 16.45 21.64
N LYS A 295 3.62 16.35 21.62
CA LYS A 295 2.91 15.08 21.37
C LYS A 295 3.32 14.45 20.03
N TYR A 296 3.40 15.22 18.95
CA TYR A 296 3.80 14.72 17.63
C TYR A 296 5.25 14.24 17.62
N ILE A 297 6.15 14.97 18.28
CA ILE A 297 7.56 14.54 18.40
C ILE A 297 7.65 13.24 19.21
N GLN A 298 6.93 13.11 20.32
CA GLN A 298 6.88 11.89 21.12
C GLN A 298 6.38 10.69 20.29
N GLN A 299 5.28 10.87 19.55
CA GLN A 299 4.77 9.84 18.64
C GLN A 299 5.83 9.40 17.61
N ALA A 300 6.58 10.34 17.03
CA ALA A 300 7.63 10.04 16.08
C ALA A 300 8.79 9.26 16.74
N LEU A 301 9.24 9.67 17.92
CA LEU A 301 10.29 8.98 18.67
C LEU A 301 9.89 7.57 19.08
N ASP A 302 8.67 7.37 19.56
CA ASP A 302 8.13 6.04 19.87
C ASP A 302 8.07 5.16 18.62
N GLY A 303 7.62 5.72 17.50
CA GLY A 303 7.63 5.03 16.20
C GLY A 303 9.04 4.61 15.78
N ILE A 304 10.03 5.50 15.89
CA ILE A 304 11.45 5.20 15.58
C ILE A 304 11.92 4.02 16.45
N ARG A 305 11.68 4.08 17.76
CA ARG A 305 12.10 3.03 18.69
C ARG A 305 11.52 1.66 18.32
N VAL A 306 10.21 1.60 18.06
CA VAL A 306 9.52 0.36 17.70
C VAL A 306 10.00 -0.17 16.35
N GLY A 307 10.10 0.71 15.34
CA GLY A 307 10.58 0.36 14.01
C GLY A 307 12.04 -0.12 14.02
N TRP A 308 12.88 0.51 14.83
CA TRP A 308 14.29 0.12 14.99
C TRP A 308 14.41 -1.28 15.62
N THR A 309 13.76 -1.50 16.76
CA THR A 309 13.79 -2.80 17.46
C THR A 309 13.32 -3.93 16.55
N ALA A 310 12.18 -3.76 15.88
CA ALA A 310 11.64 -4.77 14.97
C ALA A 310 12.57 -5.02 13.76
N GLY A 311 13.12 -3.96 13.18
CA GLY A 311 14.04 -4.06 12.03
C GLY A 311 15.34 -4.79 12.37
N ILE A 312 15.95 -4.49 13.53
CA ILE A 312 17.17 -5.18 13.99
C ILE A 312 16.89 -6.66 14.32
N ASN A 313 15.80 -6.95 15.01
CA ASN A 313 15.41 -8.35 15.30
C ASN A 313 15.22 -9.16 14.03
N ARG A 314 14.54 -8.59 13.02
CA ARG A 314 14.37 -9.21 11.71
C ARG A 314 15.71 -9.44 11.01
N TYR A 315 16.61 -8.46 11.04
CA TYR A 315 17.94 -8.55 10.45
C TYR A 315 18.75 -9.70 11.09
N GLN A 316 18.78 -9.77 12.42
CA GLN A 316 19.45 -10.85 13.16
C GLN A 316 18.86 -12.22 12.85
N THR A 317 17.53 -12.35 12.80
CA THR A 317 16.87 -13.61 12.43
C THR A 317 17.25 -14.04 11.01
N THR A 318 17.38 -13.11 10.08
CA THR A 318 17.79 -13.42 8.70
C THR A 318 19.25 -13.85 8.63
N LEU A 319 20.16 -13.22 9.38
CA LEU A 319 21.57 -13.62 9.47
C LEU A 319 21.72 -15.03 10.06
N ASN A 320 21.00 -15.32 11.13
CA ASN A 320 21.05 -16.64 11.78
C ASN A 320 20.56 -17.74 10.83
N LYS A 321 19.53 -17.50 10.03
CA LYS A 321 19.07 -18.46 9.01
C LYS A 321 20.12 -18.68 7.92
N ALA A 322 20.71 -17.62 7.38
CA ALA A 322 21.76 -17.72 6.36
C ALA A 322 22.99 -18.51 6.87
N ASN A 323 23.41 -18.28 8.11
CA ASN A 323 24.51 -19.02 8.73
C ASN A 323 24.18 -20.52 8.91
N LEU A 324 22.91 -20.88 9.15
CA LEU A 324 22.47 -22.27 9.28
C LEU A 324 22.33 -23.00 7.95
N THR A 325 22.01 -22.28 6.87
CA THR A 325 21.83 -22.87 5.52
C THR A 325 23.09 -22.82 4.66
N GLY A 326 24.15 -22.16 5.11
CA GLY A 326 25.40 -21.99 4.35
C GLY A 326 25.28 -21.05 3.16
N GLU A 327 24.16 -20.35 3.03
CA GLU A 327 23.94 -19.34 1.97
C GLU A 327 24.72 -18.05 2.38
N THR A 328 25.66 -17.65 1.54
CA THR A 328 26.33 -16.34 1.67
C THR A 328 25.33 -15.21 1.48
N CYS A 329 25.23 -14.33 2.47
CA CYS A 329 24.38 -13.13 2.45
C CYS A 329 24.85 -12.09 1.46
#